data_82f896afc7eece552c169aa49732609a
#
_entry.id   82f896afc7eece552c169aa49732609a
#
_cell.length_a   1.000
_cell.length_b   1.000
_cell.length_c   1.000
_cell.angle_alpha   90.00
_cell.angle_beta   90.00
_cell.angle_gamma   90.00
#
_symmetry.space_group_name_H-M   'P 1'
#
loop_
_entity.id
_entity.type
_entity.pdbx_description
1 polymer ?
#
loop_
_entity_poly.entity_id
_entity_poly.type
_entity_poly.pdbx_seq_one_letter_code
_entity_poly.pdbx_strand_id
1 'polypeptide(L)'
;KKITLIESENIPTIGVGESTTQFFRDWTLEMNLPDNWMDECEATYKYSVLFKDFSEYGDFHYPFFDGAAPANANADVLDWFFHYRATNGNPEVSFAEWMTPYWRIIAENKVVTEDFESFVGYQNTGYHLDAIKFANYLKREYCRPRGVQHEIDTIKDCIKDTDGNIASLVGEKDIYLADMFIDCTGFR
;
A
#
# COMPACT_ATOMS: atom_id res chain seq x y z
N LYS A 1 -12.22 21.53 10.92
CA LYS A 1 -13.34 20.61 10.63
C LYS A 1 -13.39 19.57 11.74
N LYS A 2 -14.59 19.21 12.20
CA LYS A 2 -14.79 18.11 13.15
C LYS A 2 -14.93 16.81 12.37
N ILE A 3 -14.20 15.76 12.76
CA ILE A 3 -14.27 14.42 12.17
C ILE A 3 -14.63 13.44 13.29
N THR A 4 -15.62 12.61 13.05
CA THR A 4 -16.00 11.52 13.95
C THR A 4 -15.86 10.19 13.19
N LEU A 5 -15.10 9.28 13.75
CA LEU A 5 -14.97 7.88 13.31
C LEU A 5 -15.88 7.04 14.21
N ILE A 6 -16.79 6.29 13.61
CA ILE A 6 -17.71 5.40 14.33
C ILE A 6 -17.35 3.98 13.95
N GLU A 7 -17.12 3.11 14.92
CA GLU A 7 -16.90 1.69 14.68
C GLU A 7 -17.64 0.82 15.70
N SER A 8 -18.11 -0.34 15.27
CA SER A 8 -18.81 -1.28 16.14
C SER A 8 -17.80 -2.13 16.92
N GLU A 9 -18.04 -2.30 18.23
CA GLU A 9 -17.29 -3.24 19.07
C GLU A 9 -17.54 -4.70 18.69
N ASN A 10 -18.72 -4.99 18.12
CA ASN A 10 -19.16 -6.36 17.83
C ASN A 10 -18.81 -6.82 16.41
N ILE A 11 -18.23 -5.94 15.59
CA ILE A 11 -17.89 -6.24 14.20
C ILE A 11 -16.37 -6.17 14.08
N PRO A 12 -15.70 -7.32 13.92
CA PRO A 12 -14.25 -7.34 13.81
C PRO A 12 -13.79 -6.63 12.53
N THR A 13 -12.65 -5.95 12.63
CA THR A 13 -11.96 -5.43 11.46
C THR A 13 -11.58 -6.59 10.55
N ILE A 14 -11.99 -6.53 9.30
CA ILE A 14 -11.59 -7.52 8.31
C ILE A 14 -10.19 -7.12 7.81
N GLY A 15 -9.19 -7.84 8.26
CA GLY A 15 -7.82 -7.74 7.75
C GLY A 15 -7.73 -8.46 6.41
N VAL A 16 -8.09 -7.81 5.32
CA VAL A 16 -7.88 -8.33 3.97
C VAL A 16 -6.76 -7.52 3.31
N GLY A 17 -5.64 -8.19 3.03
CA GLY A 17 -4.53 -7.58 2.35
C GLY A 17 -3.57 -6.85 3.31
N GLU A 18 -2.58 -7.57 3.76
CA GLU A 18 -1.50 -7.07 4.63
C GLU A 18 -0.27 -6.65 3.83
N SER A 19 -0.46 -6.33 2.57
CA SER A 19 0.62 -6.01 1.65
C SER A 19 0.23 -4.84 0.75
N THR A 20 1.17 -3.92 0.57
CA THR A 20 0.97 -2.67 -0.14
C THR A 20 1.71 -2.64 -1.48
N THR A 21 1.48 -1.58 -2.25
CA THR A 21 2.28 -1.21 -3.42
C THR A 21 3.27 -0.11 -3.04
N GLN A 22 4.14 0.26 -3.98
CA GLN A 22 5.13 1.33 -3.82
C GLN A 22 4.53 2.69 -3.43
N PHE A 23 3.32 3.01 -3.92
CA PHE A 23 2.64 4.28 -3.63
C PHE A 23 2.31 4.48 -2.15
N PHE A 24 2.26 3.40 -1.39
CA PHE A 24 1.99 3.48 0.05
C PHE A 24 3.14 4.17 0.81
N ARG A 25 4.38 4.01 0.35
CA ARG A 25 5.52 4.71 0.91
C ARG A 25 5.39 6.22 0.78
N ASP A 26 5.03 6.70 -0.41
CA ASP A 26 4.84 8.13 -0.66
C ASP A 26 3.74 8.69 0.25
N TRP A 27 2.66 7.93 0.40
CA TRP A 27 1.59 8.29 1.33
C TRP A 27 2.08 8.37 2.79
N THR A 28 2.91 7.43 3.27
CA THR A 28 3.45 7.49 4.66
C THR A 28 4.31 8.71 4.88
N LEU A 29 5.08 9.12 3.87
CA LEU A 29 5.90 10.35 3.90
C LEU A 29 5.03 11.61 3.90
N GLU A 30 4.02 11.69 3.03
CA GLU A 30 3.08 12.81 2.99
C GLU A 30 2.32 12.97 4.31
N MET A 31 1.92 11.87 4.92
CA MET A 31 1.27 11.85 6.24
C MET A 31 2.23 12.19 7.38
N ASN A 32 3.53 12.25 7.10
CA ASN A 32 4.58 12.50 8.09
C ASN A 32 4.41 11.57 9.31
N LEU A 33 4.27 10.26 9.04
CA LEU A 33 4.19 9.28 10.11
C LEU A 33 5.53 9.23 10.87
N PRO A 34 5.52 9.09 12.20
CA PRO A 34 6.75 8.90 12.97
C PRO A 34 7.54 7.68 12.49
N ASP A 35 8.87 7.75 12.53
CA ASP A 35 9.77 6.72 11.98
C ASP A 35 9.56 5.31 12.56
N ASN A 36 9.02 5.22 13.79
CA ASN A 36 8.78 3.96 14.47
C ASN A 36 7.52 3.18 13.99
N TRP A 37 6.79 3.71 13.01
CA TRP A 37 5.56 3.06 12.54
C TRP A 37 5.81 1.64 12.01
N MET A 38 6.96 1.43 11.36
CA MET A 38 7.31 0.13 10.82
C MET A 38 7.47 -0.92 11.92
N ASP A 39 8.19 -0.58 12.97
CA ASP A 39 8.43 -1.49 14.10
C ASP A 39 7.13 -1.82 14.84
N GLU A 40 6.30 -0.80 15.10
CA GLU A 40 5.04 -0.99 15.81
C GLU A 40 3.99 -1.77 15.01
N CYS A 41 4.07 -1.71 13.68
CA CYS A 41 3.15 -2.42 12.78
C CYS A 41 3.74 -3.71 12.23
N GLU A 42 4.90 -4.16 12.72
CA GLU A 42 5.64 -5.32 12.20
C GLU A 42 5.84 -5.27 10.70
N ALA A 43 6.08 -4.06 10.18
CA ALA A 43 6.21 -3.84 8.75
C ALA A 43 7.57 -4.32 8.23
N THR A 44 7.56 -4.94 7.07
CA THR A 44 8.77 -5.35 6.34
C THR A 44 8.70 -4.86 4.91
N TYR A 45 9.86 -4.70 4.26
CA TYR A 45 9.94 -4.26 2.88
C TYR A 45 9.47 -5.33 1.89
N LYS A 46 8.83 -4.87 0.82
CA LYS A 46 8.37 -5.68 -0.29
C LYS A 46 8.86 -5.08 -1.60
N TYR A 47 9.70 -5.81 -2.34
CA TYR A 47 10.28 -5.34 -3.60
C TYR A 47 9.55 -5.82 -4.84
N SER A 48 8.76 -6.87 -4.73
CA SER A 48 8.07 -7.47 -5.86
C SER A 48 6.81 -8.23 -5.45
N VAL A 49 6.02 -8.60 -6.45
CA VAL A 49 4.97 -9.61 -6.34
C VAL A 49 5.41 -10.86 -7.09
N LEU A 50 5.43 -12.00 -6.41
CA LEU A 50 5.62 -13.29 -7.06
C LEU A 50 4.27 -13.84 -7.50
N PHE A 51 4.10 -14.04 -8.80
CA PHE A 51 2.94 -14.72 -9.39
C PHE A 51 3.28 -16.18 -9.61
N LYS A 52 2.55 -17.06 -8.91
CA LYS A 52 2.67 -18.52 -9.02
C LYS A 52 1.48 -19.07 -9.77
N ASP A 53 1.74 -20.06 -10.65
CA ASP A 53 0.70 -20.74 -11.42
C ASP A 53 -0.24 -19.79 -12.19
N PHE A 54 0.22 -18.56 -12.47
CA PHE A 54 -0.57 -17.53 -13.12
C PHE A 54 -0.55 -17.63 -14.65
N SER A 55 0.52 -18.19 -15.21
CA SER A 55 0.68 -18.36 -16.64
C SER A 55 1.26 -19.72 -17.02
N GLU A 56 1.06 -20.12 -18.29
CA GLU A 56 1.66 -21.33 -18.87
C GLU A 56 3.19 -21.28 -18.98
N TYR A 57 3.78 -20.09 -18.79
CA TYR A 57 5.24 -19.88 -18.85
C TYR A 57 5.92 -20.02 -17.48
N GLY A 58 5.16 -20.43 -16.44
CA GLY A 58 5.66 -20.62 -15.09
C GLY A 58 5.53 -19.39 -14.20
N ASP A 59 6.21 -19.45 -13.07
CA ASP A 59 6.22 -18.41 -12.06
C ASP A 59 7.07 -17.23 -12.50
N PHE A 60 6.64 -16.02 -12.14
CA PHE A 60 7.42 -14.80 -12.42
C PHE A 60 7.26 -13.75 -11.33
N HIS A 61 8.27 -12.91 -11.19
CA HIS A 61 8.23 -11.73 -10.34
C HIS A 61 7.81 -10.48 -11.12
N TYR A 62 6.96 -9.66 -10.50
CA TYR A 62 6.68 -8.29 -10.90
C TYR A 62 7.36 -7.35 -9.90
N PRO A 63 8.55 -6.82 -10.22
CA PRO A 63 9.28 -5.93 -9.34
C PRO A 63 8.65 -4.53 -9.30
N PHE A 64 8.79 -3.85 -8.17
CA PHE A 64 8.33 -2.47 -7.99
C PHE A 64 9.37 -1.45 -8.45
N PHE A 65 10.02 -1.69 -9.54
CA PHE A 65 11.02 -0.80 -10.08
C PHE A 65 10.48 -0.05 -11.28
N ASP A 66 10.40 1.27 -11.19
CA ASP A 66 10.23 2.13 -12.35
C ASP A 66 11.59 2.23 -13.03
N GLY A 67 11.86 1.29 -13.91
CA GLY A 67 13.05 1.34 -14.72
C GLY A 67 13.11 2.65 -15.45
N ALA A 68 13.98 3.55 -15.02
CA ALA A 68 14.27 4.73 -15.76
C ALA A 68 14.90 4.32 -17.11
N ALA A 69 14.06 4.15 -18.12
CA ALA A 69 14.56 4.25 -19.47
C ALA A 69 15.33 5.58 -19.54
N PRO A 70 16.57 5.59 -20.07
CA PRO A 70 17.30 6.83 -20.22
C PRO A 70 16.39 7.82 -20.95
N ALA A 71 16.09 8.96 -20.33
CA ALA A 71 15.11 9.94 -20.81
C ALA A 71 15.39 10.46 -22.23
N ASN A 72 16.51 10.07 -22.84
CA ASN A 72 16.97 10.46 -24.16
C ASN A 72 17.22 9.26 -25.10
N ALA A 73 16.72 8.06 -24.78
CA ALA A 73 16.87 6.94 -25.67
C ALA A 73 15.88 7.04 -26.83
N ASN A 74 16.37 7.10 -28.07
CA ASN A 74 15.56 7.00 -29.27
C ASN A 74 15.02 5.58 -29.53
N ALA A 75 15.14 4.68 -28.55
CA ALA A 75 14.73 3.29 -28.61
C ALA A 75 14.01 2.90 -27.29
N ASP A 76 13.03 2.03 -27.41
CA ASP A 76 12.35 1.43 -26.28
C ASP A 76 13.33 0.59 -25.43
N VAL A 77 13.06 0.48 -24.15
CA VAL A 77 13.81 -0.38 -23.22
C VAL A 77 13.84 -1.83 -23.68
N LEU A 78 12.77 -2.31 -24.28
CA LEU A 78 12.73 -3.64 -24.89
C LEU A 78 13.71 -3.78 -26.06
N ASP A 79 13.84 -2.76 -26.89
CA ASP A 79 14.82 -2.77 -27.99
C ASP A 79 16.24 -2.86 -27.45
N TRP A 80 16.54 -2.15 -26.37
CA TRP A 80 17.83 -2.26 -25.68
C TRP A 80 18.08 -3.65 -25.09
N PHE A 81 17.05 -4.29 -24.55
CA PHE A 81 17.17 -5.66 -24.04
C PHE A 81 17.44 -6.66 -25.16
N PHE A 82 16.74 -6.58 -26.28
CA PHE A 82 16.98 -7.43 -27.43
C PHE A 82 18.36 -7.18 -28.06
N HIS A 83 18.76 -5.90 -28.15
CA HIS A 83 20.13 -5.56 -28.58
C HIS A 83 21.18 -6.17 -27.65
N TYR A 84 21.01 -6.04 -26.34
CA TYR A 84 21.90 -6.66 -25.36
C TYR A 84 22.01 -8.17 -25.54
N ARG A 85 20.91 -8.86 -25.70
CA ARG A 85 20.92 -10.31 -25.95
C ARG A 85 21.63 -10.67 -27.23
N ALA A 86 21.35 -9.99 -28.32
CA ALA A 86 21.95 -10.25 -29.64
C ALA A 86 23.47 -10.01 -29.64
N THR A 87 23.94 -8.99 -28.94
CA THR A 87 25.38 -8.63 -28.91
C THR A 87 26.18 -9.41 -27.89
N ASN A 88 25.56 -10.04 -26.88
CA ASN A 88 26.22 -10.80 -25.83
C ASN A 88 26.03 -12.33 -25.93
N GLY A 89 25.80 -12.86 -27.13
CA GLY A 89 25.65 -14.30 -27.33
C GLY A 89 24.32 -14.87 -26.88
N ASN A 90 23.28 -14.04 -26.82
CA ASN A 90 21.92 -14.40 -26.42
C ASN A 90 21.83 -15.08 -25.02
N PRO A 91 22.33 -14.44 -23.96
CA PRO A 91 22.32 -15.02 -22.63
C PRO A 91 20.89 -15.33 -22.18
N GLU A 92 20.74 -16.41 -21.40
CA GLU A 92 19.49 -16.78 -20.74
C GLU A 92 19.27 -15.88 -19.53
N VAL A 93 18.84 -14.65 -19.79
CA VAL A 93 18.49 -13.67 -18.77
C VAL A 93 17.08 -13.16 -19.06
N SER A 94 16.25 -13.09 -18.04
CA SER A 94 14.90 -12.53 -18.19
C SER A 94 14.96 -11.01 -18.31
N PHE A 95 13.92 -10.43 -18.91
CA PHE A 95 13.79 -8.96 -18.98
C PHE A 95 13.79 -8.33 -17.57
N ALA A 96 13.06 -8.94 -16.63
CA ALA A 96 13.00 -8.47 -15.26
C ALA A 96 14.38 -8.50 -14.57
N GLU A 97 15.14 -9.56 -14.77
CA GLU A 97 16.50 -9.69 -14.26
C GLU A 97 17.46 -8.63 -14.83
N TRP A 98 17.39 -8.40 -16.13
CA TRP A 98 18.21 -7.41 -16.81
C TRP A 98 17.87 -5.98 -16.42
N MET A 99 16.59 -5.72 -16.24
CA MET A 99 16.03 -4.38 -16.03
C MET A 99 16.06 -3.94 -14.56
N THR A 100 15.99 -4.89 -13.63
CA THR A 100 15.77 -4.61 -12.21
C THR A 100 17.06 -4.62 -11.42
N PRO A 101 17.55 -3.49 -10.90
CA PRO A 101 18.76 -3.43 -10.07
C PRO A 101 18.67 -4.32 -8.82
N TYR A 102 17.45 -4.53 -8.32
CA TYR A 102 17.18 -5.34 -7.12
C TYR A 102 17.00 -6.83 -7.41
N TRP A 103 17.18 -7.28 -8.65
CA TRP A 103 16.85 -8.66 -9.01
C TRP A 103 17.50 -9.70 -8.12
N ARG A 104 18.79 -9.54 -7.81
CA ARG A 104 19.48 -10.46 -6.91
C ARG A 104 18.90 -10.46 -5.50
N ILE A 105 18.51 -9.30 -4.99
CA ILE A 105 17.89 -9.15 -3.68
C ILE A 105 16.54 -9.87 -3.67
N ILE A 106 15.75 -9.71 -4.73
CA ILE A 106 14.47 -10.39 -4.90
C ILE A 106 14.66 -11.91 -4.99
N ALA A 107 15.56 -12.36 -5.86
CA ALA A 107 15.82 -13.77 -6.09
C ALA A 107 16.35 -14.50 -4.85
N GLU A 108 17.14 -13.84 -4.03
CA GLU A 108 17.70 -14.36 -2.79
C GLU A 108 16.83 -14.09 -1.55
N ASN A 109 15.66 -13.49 -1.72
CA ASN A 109 14.75 -13.08 -0.64
C ASN A 109 15.47 -12.27 0.45
N LYS A 110 16.21 -11.24 0.04
CA LYS A 110 16.98 -10.35 0.90
C LYS A 110 16.36 -8.97 0.97
N VAL A 111 16.86 -8.17 1.89
CA VAL A 111 16.52 -6.74 2.01
C VAL A 111 17.82 -5.94 2.07
N VAL A 112 17.80 -4.73 1.51
CA VAL A 112 18.90 -3.78 1.65
C VAL A 112 18.78 -3.13 3.03
N THR A 113 19.86 -3.16 3.78
CA THR A 113 19.92 -2.60 5.15
C THR A 113 20.60 -1.24 5.22
N GLU A 114 21.29 -0.84 4.15
CA GLU A 114 22.03 0.43 4.06
C GLU A 114 21.83 1.07 2.68
N ASP A 115 21.73 2.38 2.65
CA ASP A 115 21.70 3.15 1.41
C ASP A 115 23.13 3.42 0.94
N PHE A 116 23.36 3.25 -0.36
CA PHE A 116 24.61 3.64 -1.03
C PHE A 116 24.39 4.95 -1.78
N GLU A 117 25.41 5.76 -1.97
CA GLU A 117 25.34 7.08 -2.65
C GLU A 117 24.65 7.04 -4.02
N SER A 118 24.75 5.93 -4.75
CA SER A 118 24.13 5.73 -6.06
C SER A 118 22.86 4.88 -6.06
N PHE A 119 22.41 4.44 -4.88
CA PHE A 119 21.33 3.47 -4.78
C PHE A 119 20.56 3.65 -3.49
N VAL A 120 19.35 4.14 -3.61
CA VAL A 120 18.41 4.28 -2.48
C VAL A 120 17.49 3.07 -2.48
N GLY A 121 17.84 2.07 -1.66
CA GLY A 121 17.21 0.75 -1.64
C GLY A 121 15.72 0.72 -1.31
N TYR A 122 15.19 1.83 -0.80
CA TYR A 122 13.82 1.87 -0.29
C TYR A 122 12.86 2.71 -1.12
N GLN A 123 13.31 3.36 -2.20
CA GLN A 123 12.48 4.31 -2.95
C GLN A 123 11.25 3.68 -3.60
N ASN A 124 11.39 2.47 -4.13
CA ASN A 124 10.33 1.78 -4.86
C ASN A 124 9.92 0.49 -4.15
N THR A 125 9.65 0.58 -2.85
CA THR A 125 9.20 -0.55 -2.05
C THR A 125 7.75 -0.42 -1.63
N GLY A 126 7.03 -1.53 -1.61
CA GLY A 126 5.85 -1.68 -0.79
C GLY A 126 6.24 -2.26 0.58
N TYR A 127 5.23 -2.65 1.33
CA TYR A 127 5.39 -3.24 2.65
C TYR A 127 4.46 -4.45 2.82
N HIS A 128 4.89 -5.39 3.64
CA HIS A 128 4.01 -6.28 4.36
C HIS A 128 3.87 -5.73 5.77
N LEU A 129 2.69 -5.70 6.33
CA LEU A 129 2.43 -5.14 7.66
C LEU A 129 1.22 -5.82 8.30
N ASP A 130 1.15 -5.78 9.63
CA ASP A 130 -0.06 -6.13 10.36
C ASP A 130 -1.09 -5.00 10.22
N ALA A 131 -2.15 -5.26 9.46
CA ALA A 131 -3.17 -4.26 9.14
C ALA A 131 -3.93 -3.78 10.39
N ILE A 132 -4.13 -4.66 11.38
CA ILE A 132 -4.81 -4.31 12.64
C ILE A 132 -3.91 -3.41 13.48
N LYS A 133 -2.63 -3.75 13.61
CA LYS A 133 -1.65 -2.90 14.30
C LYS A 133 -1.54 -1.54 13.63
N PHE A 134 -1.49 -1.51 12.29
CA PHE A 134 -1.42 -0.27 11.53
C PHE A 134 -2.67 0.61 11.73
N ALA A 135 -3.87 0.04 11.69
CA ALA A 135 -5.10 0.78 11.99
C ALA A 135 -5.10 1.36 13.41
N ASN A 136 -4.67 0.59 14.40
CA ASN A 136 -4.56 1.05 15.77
C ASN A 136 -3.47 2.13 15.94
N TYR A 137 -2.34 1.97 15.25
CA TYR A 137 -1.27 2.96 15.21
C TYR A 137 -1.77 4.28 14.64
N LEU A 138 -2.42 4.28 13.47
CA LEU A 138 -2.99 5.47 12.87
C LEU A 138 -4.03 6.14 13.77
N LYS A 139 -4.87 5.36 14.41
CA LYS A 139 -5.87 5.85 15.37
C LYS A 139 -5.21 6.61 16.52
N ARG A 140 -4.15 6.05 17.10
CA ARG A 140 -3.43 6.60 18.26
C ARG A 140 -2.53 7.77 17.90
N GLU A 141 -1.66 7.60 16.90
CA GLU A 141 -0.58 8.54 16.60
C GLU A 141 -0.95 9.60 15.57
N TYR A 142 -1.92 9.31 14.71
CA TYR A 142 -2.30 10.22 13.65
C TYR A 142 -3.66 10.89 13.88
N CYS A 143 -4.71 10.11 14.13
CA CYS A 143 -6.08 10.62 14.19
C CYS A 143 -6.37 11.40 15.48
N ARG A 144 -6.07 10.80 16.65
CA ARG A 144 -6.34 11.42 17.95
C ARG A 144 -5.63 12.77 18.14
N PRO A 145 -4.33 12.91 17.83
CA PRO A 145 -3.63 14.20 17.97
C PRO A 145 -4.20 15.29 17.05
N ARG A 146 -4.90 14.91 15.98
CA ARG A 146 -5.57 15.82 15.04
C ARG A 146 -7.03 16.10 15.38
N GLY A 147 -7.48 15.63 16.54
CA GLY A 147 -8.83 15.91 17.05
C GLY A 147 -9.93 15.05 16.42
N VAL A 148 -9.59 13.93 15.77
CA VAL A 148 -10.59 12.97 15.32
C VAL A 148 -11.24 12.33 16.55
N GLN A 149 -12.56 12.44 16.65
CA GLN A 149 -13.35 11.77 17.68
C GLN A 149 -13.60 10.32 17.27
N HIS A 150 -13.40 9.40 18.22
CA HIS A 150 -13.63 7.98 17.99
C HIS A 150 -14.76 7.51 18.90
N GLU A 151 -15.86 7.07 18.29
CA GLU A 151 -17.06 6.61 18.97
C GLU A 151 -17.25 5.11 18.71
N ILE A 152 -17.51 4.40 19.78
CA ILE A 152 -17.83 2.96 19.72
C ILE A 152 -19.36 2.82 19.73
N ASP A 153 -19.90 2.61 18.53
CA ASP A 153 -21.34 2.40 18.33
C ASP A 153 -21.61 1.52 17.11
N THR A 154 -22.75 0.88 17.06
CA THR A 154 -23.17 0.09 15.91
C THR A 154 -24.27 0.83 15.15
N ILE A 155 -23.97 1.26 13.93
CA ILE A 155 -24.97 1.92 13.06
C ILE A 155 -26.00 0.88 12.62
N LYS A 156 -27.27 1.20 12.83
CA LYS A 156 -28.43 0.34 12.51
C LYS A 156 -29.18 0.81 11.28
N ASP A 157 -29.21 2.13 11.07
CA ASP A 157 -30.00 2.72 9.98
C ASP A 157 -29.46 4.11 9.62
N CYS A 158 -29.94 4.66 8.52
CA CYS A 158 -29.73 6.06 8.14
C CYS A 158 -31.06 6.74 7.80
N ILE A 159 -31.20 7.96 8.29
CA ILE A 159 -32.35 8.81 7.94
C ILE A 159 -31.98 9.66 6.74
N LYS A 160 -32.81 9.67 5.72
CA LYS A 160 -32.63 10.49 4.51
C LYS A 160 -33.50 11.74 4.58
N ASP A 161 -33.00 12.81 3.97
CA ASP A 161 -33.78 14.04 3.74
C ASP A 161 -34.76 13.90 2.56
N THR A 162 -35.48 14.97 2.25
CA THR A 162 -36.44 15.02 1.14
C THR A 162 -35.80 14.84 -0.23
N ASP A 163 -34.52 15.11 -0.37
CA ASP A 163 -33.77 15.02 -1.61
C ASP A 163 -33.05 13.65 -1.75
N GLY A 164 -33.19 12.78 -0.73
CA GLY A 164 -32.61 11.45 -0.71
C GLY A 164 -31.16 11.37 -0.17
N ASN A 165 -30.60 12.48 0.31
CA ASN A 165 -29.29 12.51 0.94
C ASN A 165 -29.36 11.97 2.38
N ILE A 166 -28.26 11.49 2.92
CA ILE A 166 -28.20 11.06 4.32
C ILE A 166 -28.22 12.31 5.22
N ALA A 167 -29.26 12.44 6.03
CA ALA A 167 -29.40 13.51 7.02
C ALA A 167 -28.77 13.11 8.37
N SER A 168 -28.88 11.84 8.76
CA SER A 168 -28.27 11.31 10.00
C SER A 168 -28.04 9.81 9.94
N LEU A 169 -27.13 9.32 10.80
CA LEU A 169 -26.97 7.91 11.09
C LEU A 169 -27.61 7.59 12.43
N VAL A 170 -28.28 6.45 12.51
CA VAL A 170 -28.90 5.94 13.74
C VAL A 170 -28.04 4.81 14.29
N GLY A 171 -27.36 5.08 15.38
CA GLY A 171 -26.62 4.10 16.15
C GLY A 171 -27.48 3.40 17.21
N GLU A 172 -26.91 2.40 17.88
CA GLU A 172 -27.53 1.78 19.07
C GLU A 172 -27.54 2.73 20.26
N LYS A 173 -26.57 3.63 20.33
CA LYS A 173 -26.35 4.52 21.47
C LYS A 173 -26.76 5.96 21.19
N ASP A 174 -26.54 6.45 19.96
CA ASP A 174 -26.74 7.85 19.64
C ASP A 174 -27.18 8.05 18.17
N ILE A 175 -27.55 9.30 17.84
CA ILE A 175 -27.85 9.76 16.49
C ILE A 175 -26.76 10.73 16.05
N TYR A 176 -26.13 10.44 14.90
CA TYR A 176 -24.98 11.19 14.39
C TYR A 176 -25.39 12.10 13.24
N LEU A 177 -25.13 13.38 13.38
CA LEU A 177 -25.36 14.42 12.38
C LEU A 177 -24.03 14.90 11.82
N ALA A 178 -23.95 15.08 10.51
CA ALA A 178 -22.77 15.62 9.83
C ALA A 178 -23.16 16.26 8.49
N ASP A 179 -22.28 17.12 7.98
CA ASP A 179 -22.42 17.70 6.64
C ASP A 179 -22.04 16.69 5.53
N MET A 180 -21.25 15.65 5.89
CA MET A 180 -20.80 14.62 4.97
C MET A 180 -20.59 13.30 5.70
N PHE A 181 -20.99 12.21 5.07
CA PHE A 181 -20.81 10.84 5.54
C PHE A 181 -19.91 10.06 4.58
N ILE A 182 -19.00 9.28 5.13
CA ILE A 182 -18.15 8.35 4.37
C ILE A 182 -18.48 6.95 4.87
N ASP A 183 -19.01 6.13 3.97
CA ASP A 183 -19.33 4.73 4.27
C ASP A 183 -18.09 3.85 4.07
N CYS A 184 -17.62 3.27 5.17
CA CYS A 184 -16.53 2.30 5.22
C CYS A 184 -16.97 0.94 5.79
N THR A 185 -18.29 0.62 5.70
CA THR A 185 -18.86 -0.60 6.30
C THR A 185 -18.56 -1.88 5.48
N GLY A 186 -17.99 -1.75 4.32
CA GLY A 186 -17.67 -2.88 3.43
C GLY A 186 -18.91 -3.42 2.72
N PHE A 187 -19.18 -4.71 2.86
CA PHE A 187 -20.27 -5.41 2.15
C PHE A 187 -21.60 -5.42 2.93
N ARG A 188 -21.89 -4.44 3.70
CA ARG A 188 -23.12 -4.36 4.50
C ARG A 188 -24.12 -3.38 3.93
#